data_4a1368d8d2b5180d1144b2e0839e1ec7
#
_entry.id   4a1368d8d2b5180d1144b2e0839e1ec7
#
_cell.length_a   1.000
_cell.length_b   1.000
_cell.length_c   1.000
_cell.angle_alpha   90.00
_cell.angle_beta   90.00
_cell.angle_gamma   90.00
#
_symmetry.space_group_name_H-M   'P 1'
#
loop_
_entity.id
_entity.type
_entity.pdbx_description
1 polymer ?
#
loop_
_entity_poly.entity_id
_entity_poly.type
_entity_poly.pdbx_seq_one_letter_code
_entity_poly.pdbx_strand_id
1 'polypeptide(L)'
;PGDSIFRRPGTIHALGPGLLIYEVQQTSDLTYRVYDWGRPQTEKRHLHIDKSLAVADPHAVTQANPLPPLEDGRAKELLRCPYFTLDLLPAQENALALDTGGKTFHAITVIEGQAEISSCGAQFTLSKFETAVVPAACGAYQVRPIGKLRALKASIEG
;
A
#
# COMPACT_ATOMS: atom_id res chain seq x y z
N PRO A 1 -3.45 14.68 -2.42
CA PRO A 1 -3.81 13.30 -2.77
C PRO A 1 -2.73 12.67 -3.65
N GLY A 2 -2.41 11.39 -3.40
CA GLY A 2 -1.39 10.67 -4.14
C GLY A 2 0.01 10.72 -3.53
N ASP A 3 0.22 11.50 -2.49
CA ASP A 3 1.48 11.52 -1.76
C ASP A 3 1.67 10.22 -0.98
N SER A 4 2.91 9.76 -0.87
CA SER A 4 3.28 8.61 -0.06
C SER A 4 4.12 9.04 1.15
N ILE A 5 3.98 8.31 2.24
CA ILE A 5 4.70 8.57 3.49
C ILE A 5 5.27 7.26 4.01
N PHE A 6 6.58 7.16 4.12
CA PHE A 6 7.24 6.04 4.77
C PHE A 6 7.49 6.34 6.25
N ARG A 7 7.01 5.47 7.12
CA ARG A 7 7.21 5.57 8.57
C ARG A 7 7.95 4.36 9.09
N ARG A 8 9.07 4.61 9.75
CA ARG A 8 9.83 3.55 10.42
C ARG A 8 9.19 3.22 11.78
N PRO A 9 9.36 2.00 12.29
CA PRO A 9 9.04 1.70 13.68
C PRO A 9 9.67 2.73 14.63
N GLY A 10 8.98 3.07 15.72
CA GLY A 10 9.40 4.11 16.65
C GLY A 10 8.97 5.54 16.28
N THR A 11 8.47 5.77 15.07
CA THR A 11 7.96 7.09 14.67
C THR A 11 6.57 7.33 15.28
N ILE A 12 6.46 8.31 16.18
CA ILE A 12 5.16 8.73 16.74
C ILE A 12 4.36 9.41 15.64
N HIS A 13 3.12 8.97 15.43
CA HIS A 13 2.25 9.50 14.40
C HIS A 13 0.77 9.35 14.75
N ALA A 14 -0.07 10.13 14.11
CA ALA A 14 -1.52 10.02 14.20
C ALA A 14 -2.15 10.36 12.85
N LEU A 15 -3.33 9.78 12.61
CA LEU A 15 -4.14 10.04 11.43
C LEU A 15 -5.25 11.03 11.82
N GLY A 16 -5.29 12.19 11.16
CA GLY A 16 -6.35 13.18 11.33
C GLY A 16 -7.66 12.77 10.65
N PRO A 17 -8.75 13.47 10.91
CA PRO A 17 -10.03 13.20 10.25
C PRO A 17 -10.03 13.62 8.77
N GLY A 18 -10.97 13.08 7.99
CA GLY A 18 -11.19 13.46 6.58
C GLY A 18 -10.16 12.90 5.59
N LEU A 19 -9.36 11.93 5.99
CA LEU A 19 -8.36 11.27 5.13
C LEU A 19 -8.84 9.88 4.72
N LEU A 20 -8.67 9.56 3.45
CA LEU A 20 -8.68 8.19 2.95
C LEU A 20 -7.22 7.76 2.75
N ILE A 21 -6.84 6.68 3.40
CA ILE A 21 -5.45 6.20 3.43
C ILE A 21 -5.42 4.75 2.97
N TYR A 22 -4.43 4.42 2.16
CA TYR A 22 -4.00 3.06 1.89
C TYR A 22 -2.73 2.80 2.70
N GLU A 23 -2.76 1.83 3.60
CA GLU A 23 -1.65 1.51 4.49
C GLU A 23 -1.15 0.10 4.21
N VAL A 24 0.17 -0.01 3.97
CA VAL A 24 0.90 -1.28 3.88
C VAL A 24 1.93 -1.29 5.00
N GLN A 25 2.00 -2.40 5.72
CA GLN A 25 2.97 -2.57 6.80
C GLN A 25 3.62 -3.95 6.75
N GLN A 26 4.80 -4.04 7.35
CA GLN A 26 5.42 -5.34 7.63
C GLN A 26 4.52 -6.18 8.55
N THR A 27 4.71 -7.50 8.54
CA THR A 27 3.97 -8.42 9.41
C THR A 27 4.36 -8.18 10.87
N SER A 28 3.61 -7.31 11.56
CA SER A 28 3.76 -7.02 12.98
C SER A 28 2.42 -6.54 13.52
N ASP A 29 1.99 -7.09 14.65
CA ASP A 29 0.78 -6.71 15.37
C ASP A 29 1.05 -5.80 16.58
N LEU A 30 2.32 -5.41 16.78
CA LEU A 30 2.71 -4.56 17.90
C LEU A 30 2.33 -3.11 17.65
N THR A 31 1.38 -2.61 18.42
CA THR A 31 0.99 -1.21 18.45
C THR A 31 1.11 -0.67 19.86
N TYR A 32 1.95 0.34 20.06
CA TYR A 32 2.03 1.07 21.30
C TYR A 32 1.32 2.42 21.17
N ARG A 33 0.18 2.54 21.84
CA ARG A 33 -0.69 3.71 21.75
C ARG A 33 -0.26 4.76 22.77
N VAL A 34 0.13 5.94 22.28
CA VAL A 34 0.55 7.07 23.14
C VAL A 34 -0.64 7.96 23.47
N TYR A 35 -1.56 8.15 22.54
CA TYR A 35 -2.73 9.00 22.67
C TYR A 35 -3.90 8.41 21.87
N ASP A 36 -5.11 8.59 22.33
CA ASP A 36 -6.32 8.05 21.70
C ASP A 36 -7.50 9.04 21.68
N TRP A 37 -7.21 10.30 21.42
CA TRP A 37 -8.24 11.33 21.23
C TRP A 37 -9.23 11.46 22.41
N GLY A 38 -8.80 11.17 23.64
CA GLY A 38 -9.63 11.21 24.84
C GLY A 38 -10.70 10.11 24.93
N ARG A 39 -10.62 9.06 24.08
CA ARG A 39 -11.56 7.92 24.17
C ARG A 39 -11.37 7.15 25.47
N PRO A 40 -12.45 6.57 26.04
CA PRO A 40 -12.33 5.69 27.20
C PRO A 40 -11.40 4.52 26.92
N GLN A 41 -10.53 4.24 27.87
CA GLN A 41 -9.63 3.07 27.78
C GLN A 41 -10.42 1.78 28.05
N THR A 42 -10.10 0.73 27.30
CA THR A 42 -10.64 -0.63 27.49
C THR A 42 -9.48 -1.62 27.50
N GLU A 43 -9.70 -2.87 27.88
CA GLU A 43 -8.68 -3.93 27.83
C GLU A 43 -8.01 -4.03 26.45
N LYS A 44 -8.78 -3.90 25.36
CA LYS A 44 -8.29 -3.96 23.99
C LYS A 44 -7.74 -2.63 23.45
N ARG A 45 -7.93 -1.53 24.20
CA ARG A 45 -7.61 -0.20 23.75
C ARG A 45 -7.13 0.70 24.90
N HIS A 46 -6.02 0.33 25.48
CA HIS A 46 -5.35 1.10 26.54
C HIS A 46 -4.13 1.83 26.00
N LEU A 47 -3.67 2.83 26.73
CA LEU A 47 -2.44 3.55 26.43
C LEU A 47 -1.23 2.74 26.93
N HIS A 48 -0.12 2.83 26.18
CA HIS A 48 1.12 2.12 26.46
C HIS A 48 2.28 3.12 26.64
N ILE A 49 2.09 4.11 27.52
CA ILE A 49 3.01 5.26 27.62
C ILE A 49 4.46 4.82 27.82
N ASP A 50 4.74 3.99 28.83
CA ASP A 50 6.12 3.56 29.15
C ASP A 50 6.76 2.78 28.00
N LYS A 51 6.00 1.86 27.39
CA LYS A 51 6.47 1.10 26.22
C LYS A 51 6.68 2.00 25.02
N SER A 52 5.79 2.96 24.81
CA SER A 52 5.93 3.94 23.73
C SER A 52 7.18 4.78 23.87
N LEU A 53 7.45 5.27 25.09
CA LEU A 53 8.66 6.06 25.38
C LEU A 53 9.93 5.24 25.20
N ALA A 54 9.91 3.95 25.55
CA ALA A 54 11.05 3.07 25.41
C ALA A 54 11.46 2.79 23.95
N VAL A 55 10.52 2.86 23.01
CA VAL A 55 10.76 2.55 21.58
C VAL A 55 10.66 3.76 20.66
N ALA A 56 10.19 4.90 21.14
CA ALA A 56 10.07 6.10 20.32
C ALA A 56 11.46 6.64 19.94
N ASP A 57 11.59 6.96 18.67
CA ASP A 57 12.76 7.67 18.16
C ASP A 57 12.46 9.18 18.10
N PRO A 58 13.05 9.99 19.03
CA PRO A 58 12.81 11.43 19.05
C PRO A 58 13.43 12.16 17.86
N HIS A 59 14.30 11.52 17.11
CA HIS A 59 14.95 12.06 15.91
C HIS A 59 14.31 11.58 14.62
N ALA A 60 13.25 10.75 14.70
CA ALA A 60 12.57 10.26 13.50
C ALA A 60 11.96 11.42 12.72
N VAL A 61 12.40 11.58 11.49
CA VAL A 61 11.85 12.55 10.54
C VAL A 61 11.02 11.82 9.52
N THR A 62 9.78 12.24 9.35
CA THR A 62 8.88 11.74 8.33
C THR A 62 8.61 12.84 7.29
N GLN A 63 8.82 12.52 6.03
CA GLN A 63 8.53 13.43 4.92
C GLN A 63 7.47 12.82 4.02
N ALA A 64 6.58 13.66 3.52
CA ALA A 64 5.67 13.27 2.45
C ALA A 64 6.44 13.31 1.12
N ASN A 65 6.40 12.20 0.39
CA ASN A 65 6.90 12.12 -0.97
C ASN A 65 5.75 12.50 -1.91
N PRO A 66 5.85 13.60 -2.64
CA PRO A 66 4.81 14.01 -3.57
C PRO A 66 4.62 12.96 -4.67
N LEU A 67 3.43 12.92 -5.24
CA LEU A 67 3.13 12.05 -6.37
C LEU A 67 4.14 12.32 -7.50
N PRO A 68 4.92 11.32 -7.94
CA PRO A 68 5.88 11.50 -9.02
C PRO A 68 5.17 11.67 -10.37
N PRO A 69 5.87 12.17 -11.42
CA PRO A 69 5.37 12.12 -12.78
C PRO A 69 5.01 10.70 -13.19
N LEU A 70 3.85 10.53 -13.84
CA LEU A 70 3.29 9.23 -14.22
C LEU A 70 3.34 9.07 -15.74
N GLU A 71 3.65 7.86 -16.17
CA GLU A 71 3.61 7.43 -17.58
C GLU A 71 2.49 6.40 -17.74
N ASP A 72 1.67 6.54 -18.77
CA ASP A 72 0.57 5.63 -19.06
C ASP A 72 1.06 4.21 -19.34
N GLY A 73 0.48 3.23 -18.66
CA GLY A 73 0.83 1.81 -18.80
C GLY A 73 2.18 1.43 -18.19
N ARG A 74 2.78 2.27 -17.35
CA ARG A 74 4.07 1.98 -16.71
C ARG A 74 3.98 2.09 -15.19
N ALA A 75 4.36 1.00 -14.50
CA ALA A 75 4.45 0.98 -13.06
C ALA A 75 5.47 1.99 -12.53
N LYS A 76 5.12 2.71 -11.47
CA LYS A 76 5.97 3.67 -10.80
C LYS A 76 6.18 3.29 -9.34
N GLU A 77 7.42 2.99 -8.97
CA GLU A 77 7.75 2.73 -7.56
C GLU A 77 7.50 3.99 -6.72
N LEU A 78 6.68 3.84 -5.68
CA LEU A 78 6.41 4.86 -4.67
C LEU A 78 7.30 4.69 -3.45
N LEU A 79 7.56 3.43 -3.08
CA LEU A 79 8.26 3.08 -1.87
C LEU A 79 8.85 1.67 -1.98
N ARG A 80 10.07 1.53 -1.45
CA ARG A 80 10.75 0.25 -1.26
C ARG A 80 11.40 0.19 0.12
N CYS A 81 11.23 -0.93 0.80
CA CYS A 81 11.92 -1.24 2.05
C CYS A 81 12.27 -2.74 2.10
N PRO A 82 13.01 -3.22 3.11
CA PRO A 82 13.35 -4.64 3.21
C PRO A 82 12.17 -5.60 3.35
N TYR A 83 10.96 -5.09 3.58
CA TYR A 83 9.78 -5.90 3.87
C TYR A 83 8.76 -5.91 2.73
N PHE A 84 8.69 -4.84 1.95
CA PHE A 84 7.75 -4.72 0.84
C PHE A 84 8.14 -3.61 -0.14
N THR A 85 7.60 -3.71 -1.34
CA THR A 85 7.60 -2.65 -2.35
C THR A 85 6.17 -2.23 -2.63
N LEU A 86 5.95 -0.93 -2.80
CA LEU A 86 4.68 -0.34 -3.19
C LEU A 86 4.86 0.43 -4.49
N ASP A 87 4.16 0.00 -5.54
CA ASP A 87 4.13 0.65 -6.84
C ASP A 87 2.75 1.26 -7.12
N LEU A 88 2.74 2.37 -7.82
CA LEU A 88 1.56 2.92 -8.47
C LEU A 88 1.48 2.42 -9.92
N LEU A 89 0.30 2.01 -10.33
CA LEU A 89 -0.02 1.50 -11.67
C LEU A 89 -0.98 2.49 -12.35
N PRO A 90 -0.47 3.52 -13.03
CA PRO A 90 -1.31 4.41 -13.82
C PRO A 90 -1.56 3.82 -15.20
N ALA A 91 -2.80 3.84 -15.66
CA ALA A 91 -3.16 3.40 -17.01
C ALA A 91 -4.42 4.13 -17.49
N GLN A 92 -4.46 4.42 -18.79
CA GLN A 92 -5.64 4.98 -19.46
C GLN A 92 -5.86 4.33 -20.82
N GLU A 93 -4.82 4.25 -21.65
CA GLU A 93 -4.85 3.65 -22.98
C GLU A 93 -4.03 2.37 -23.03
N ASN A 94 -2.91 2.33 -22.28
CA ASN A 94 -1.98 1.21 -22.30
C ASN A 94 -2.18 0.29 -21.10
N ALA A 95 -2.23 -1.02 -21.35
CA ALA A 95 -2.22 -2.02 -20.28
C ALA A 95 -0.83 -2.14 -19.66
N LEU A 96 -0.79 -2.47 -18.36
CA LEU A 96 0.44 -2.84 -17.69
C LEU A 96 0.68 -4.35 -17.81
N ALA A 97 1.85 -4.72 -18.34
CA ALA A 97 2.34 -6.10 -18.31
C ALA A 97 3.16 -6.28 -17.04
N LEU A 98 2.78 -7.21 -16.20
CA LEU A 98 3.39 -7.50 -14.90
C LEU A 98 3.75 -8.98 -14.83
N ASP A 99 4.71 -9.33 -13.98
CA ASP A 99 5.14 -10.70 -13.76
C ASP A 99 5.50 -10.90 -12.28
N THR A 100 4.94 -11.91 -11.66
CA THR A 100 5.32 -12.34 -10.30
C THR A 100 6.69 -13.00 -10.27
N GLY A 101 7.19 -13.43 -11.43
CA GLY A 101 8.48 -14.13 -11.58
C GLY A 101 8.55 -15.46 -10.82
N GLY A 102 7.42 -16.00 -10.36
CA GLY A 102 7.36 -17.17 -9.50
C GLY A 102 7.90 -16.93 -8.07
N LYS A 103 8.23 -15.69 -7.72
CA LYS A 103 8.92 -15.36 -6.46
C LYS A 103 7.96 -14.96 -5.34
N THR A 104 7.08 -14.03 -5.61
CA THR A 104 6.17 -13.46 -4.59
C THR A 104 4.79 -13.18 -5.18
N PHE A 105 3.79 -13.05 -4.33
CA PHE A 105 2.48 -12.58 -4.73
C PHE A 105 2.48 -11.07 -4.99
N HIS A 106 1.53 -10.61 -5.78
CA HIS A 106 1.20 -9.19 -5.93
C HIS A 106 -0.20 -8.93 -5.39
N ALA A 107 -0.36 -7.97 -4.48
CA ALA A 107 -1.66 -7.46 -4.08
C ALA A 107 -1.97 -6.20 -4.89
N ILE A 108 -3.02 -6.27 -5.73
CA ILE A 108 -3.45 -5.17 -6.61
C ILE A 108 -4.71 -4.55 -6.04
N THR A 109 -4.66 -3.27 -5.68
CA THR A 109 -5.81 -2.51 -5.17
C THR A 109 -6.13 -1.35 -6.10
N VAL A 110 -7.35 -1.29 -6.63
CA VAL A 110 -7.80 -0.16 -7.46
C VAL A 110 -8.17 1.03 -6.59
N ILE A 111 -7.57 2.19 -6.84
CA ILE A 111 -7.83 3.44 -6.10
C ILE A 111 -8.57 4.49 -6.94
N GLU A 112 -8.55 4.38 -8.27
CA GLU A 112 -9.31 5.21 -9.21
C GLU A 112 -9.70 4.37 -10.44
N GLY A 113 -10.95 4.45 -10.88
CA GLY A 113 -11.45 3.74 -12.05
C GLY A 113 -11.71 2.26 -11.82
N GLN A 114 -11.48 1.45 -12.84
CA GLN A 114 -11.63 0.00 -12.83
C GLN A 114 -10.48 -0.66 -13.61
N ALA A 115 -10.13 -1.87 -13.23
CA ALA A 115 -9.10 -2.67 -13.87
C ALA A 115 -9.64 -4.04 -14.29
N GLU A 116 -9.30 -4.48 -15.48
CA GLU A 116 -9.41 -5.87 -15.89
C GLU A 116 -8.07 -6.55 -15.65
N ILE A 117 -8.06 -7.62 -14.88
CA ILE A 117 -6.86 -8.43 -14.64
C ILE A 117 -7.01 -9.73 -15.41
N SER A 118 -6.01 -10.06 -16.21
CA SER A 118 -6.01 -11.29 -17.02
C SER A 118 -4.68 -12.05 -16.89
N SER A 119 -4.79 -13.37 -16.70
CA SER A 119 -3.65 -14.30 -16.60
C SER A 119 -4.12 -15.72 -16.94
N CYS A 120 -3.29 -16.49 -17.64
CA CYS A 120 -3.41 -17.97 -17.83
C CYS A 120 -4.85 -18.51 -17.93
N GLY A 121 -5.72 -17.85 -18.71
CA GLY A 121 -7.11 -18.27 -18.91
C GLY A 121 -8.11 -17.78 -17.85
N ALA A 122 -7.68 -17.05 -16.86
CA ALA A 122 -8.55 -16.36 -15.91
C ALA A 122 -8.61 -14.85 -16.23
N GLN A 123 -9.80 -14.28 -16.15
CA GLN A 123 -10.05 -12.85 -16.35
C GLN A 123 -11.13 -12.39 -15.40
N PHE A 124 -10.91 -11.25 -14.75
CA PHE A 124 -11.88 -10.65 -13.84
C PHE A 124 -11.67 -9.14 -13.75
N THR A 125 -12.70 -8.43 -13.30
CA THR A 125 -12.68 -6.98 -13.14
C THR A 125 -12.59 -6.62 -11.67
N LEU A 126 -11.77 -5.61 -11.35
CA LEU A 126 -11.72 -4.95 -10.07
C LEU A 126 -12.27 -3.54 -10.17
N SER A 127 -13.21 -3.22 -9.31
CA SER A 127 -13.75 -1.87 -9.13
C SER A 127 -12.92 -1.10 -8.11
N LYS A 128 -13.17 0.20 -8.03
CA LYS A 128 -12.52 1.08 -7.06
C LYS A 128 -12.66 0.55 -5.62
N PHE A 129 -11.54 0.46 -4.91
CA PHE A 129 -11.36 -0.06 -3.56
C PHE A 129 -11.47 -1.59 -3.41
N GLU A 130 -11.55 -2.31 -4.52
CA GLU A 130 -11.37 -3.75 -4.49
C GLU A 130 -9.90 -4.13 -4.61
N THR A 131 -9.54 -5.26 -4.00
CA THR A 131 -8.20 -5.82 -4.01
C THR A 131 -8.23 -7.25 -4.50
N ALA A 132 -7.31 -7.61 -5.39
CA ALA A 132 -7.02 -8.98 -5.75
C ALA A 132 -5.59 -9.35 -5.36
N VAL A 133 -5.41 -10.61 -4.99
CA VAL A 133 -4.08 -11.20 -4.80
C VAL A 133 -3.78 -12.07 -6.02
N VAL A 134 -2.71 -11.71 -6.72
CA VAL A 134 -2.12 -12.51 -7.80
C VAL A 134 -1.05 -13.40 -7.18
N PRO A 135 -1.23 -14.72 -7.14
CA PRO A 135 -0.28 -15.62 -6.47
C PRO A 135 1.06 -15.70 -7.23
N ALA A 136 2.14 -16.04 -6.53
CA ALA A 136 3.47 -16.16 -7.11
C ALA A 136 3.49 -17.11 -8.33
N ALA A 137 2.77 -18.22 -8.26
CA ALA A 137 2.70 -19.21 -9.33
C ALA A 137 1.99 -18.72 -10.61
N CYS A 138 1.39 -17.53 -10.59
CA CYS A 138 0.73 -16.96 -11.76
C CYS A 138 1.70 -16.62 -12.89
N GLY A 139 2.91 -16.17 -12.56
CA GLY A 139 3.87 -15.66 -13.55
C GLY A 139 3.38 -14.35 -14.19
N ALA A 140 3.45 -14.29 -15.52
CA ALA A 140 3.05 -13.12 -16.28
C ALA A 140 1.53 -12.91 -16.29
N TYR A 141 1.11 -11.64 -16.13
CA TYR A 141 -0.29 -11.21 -16.17
C TYR A 141 -0.41 -9.76 -16.66
N GLN A 142 -1.62 -9.34 -17.00
CA GLN A 142 -1.90 -7.99 -17.46
C GLN A 142 -2.91 -7.30 -16.55
N VAL A 143 -2.73 -6.00 -16.37
CA VAL A 143 -3.69 -5.09 -15.76
C VAL A 143 -4.10 -4.08 -16.82
N ARG A 144 -5.33 -4.21 -17.31
CA ARG A 144 -5.89 -3.37 -18.37
C ARG A 144 -6.84 -2.34 -17.77
N PRO A 145 -6.73 -1.06 -18.16
CA PRO A 145 -7.65 -0.04 -17.69
C PRO A 145 -9.03 -0.18 -18.33
N ILE A 146 -10.08 0.12 -17.55
CA ILE A 146 -11.43 0.39 -18.04
C ILE A 146 -11.67 1.88 -17.76
N GLY A 147 -11.40 2.73 -18.76
CA GLY A 147 -11.27 4.17 -18.59
C GLY A 147 -9.96 4.54 -17.89
N LYS A 148 -9.94 5.64 -17.14
CA LYS A 148 -8.76 6.08 -16.41
C LYS A 148 -8.59 5.23 -15.16
N LEU A 149 -7.43 4.61 -15.00
CA LEU A 149 -7.07 3.72 -13.90
C LEU A 149 -5.91 4.29 -13.08
N ARG A 150 -6.04 4.18 -11.77
CA ARG A 150 -4.91 4.10 -10.84
C ARG A 150 -5.10 2.92 -9.90
N ALA A 151 -4.11 2.06 -9.83
CA ALA A 151 -4.07 0.98 -8.87
C ALA A 151 -2.75 0.98 -8.11
N LEU A 152 -2.74 0.39 -6.93
CA LEU A 152 -1.54 0.16 -6.14
C LEU A 152 -1.18 -1.31 -6.24
N LYS A 153 0.11 -1.61 -6.39
CA LYS A 153 0.66 -2.96 -6.30
C LYS A 153 1.56 -3.04 -5.08
N ALA A 154 1.21 -3.87 -4.11
CA ALA A 154 2.11 -4.24 -3.02
C ALA A 154 2.69 -5.64 -3.29
N SER A 155 3.99 -5.80 -3.04
CA SER A 155 4.70 -7.08 -3.16
C SER A 155 5.78 -7.20 -2.09
N ILE A 156 6.17 -8.41 -1.76
CA ILE A 156 7.31 -8.70 -0.89
C ILE A 156 8.53 -8.90 -1.79
N GLU A 157 9.68 -8.38 -1.41
CA GLU A 157 10.92 -8.75 -2.09
C GLU A 157 11.33 -10.17 -1.67
N GLY A 158 11.50 -11.03 -2.65
CA GLY A 158 12.01 -12.40 -2.46
C GLY A 158 13.54 -12.45 -2.45
#